data_3b3101fa07771de99f4b30e49ed9d17c
#
_entry.id   3b3101fa07771de99f4b30e49ed9d17c
#
_cell.length_a   1.000
_cell.length_b   1.000
_cell.length_c   1.000
_cell.angle_alpha   90.00
_cell.angle_beta   90.00
_cell.angle_gamma   90.00
#
_symmetry.space_group_name_H-M   'P 1'
#
loop_
_entity.id
_entity.type
_entity.pdbx_description
1 polymer ?
#
loop_
_entity_poly.entity_id
_entity_poly.type
_entity_poly.pdbx_seq_one_letter_code
_entity_poly.pdbx_strand_id
1 'polypeptide(L)'
;MEESIGRFLGEVIARRMVEKFGNDIEGLKNSLDYLFSWERDFKLEVEGNTVISSGLCPIKRFYPRYCEKGCLAFAEKFAEQFKAKVERVSIDPCTFKFTLE
;
A
#
# COMPACT_ATOMS: atom_id res chain seq x y z
N MET A 1 15.20 -10.86 -4.75
CA MET A 1 13.99 -11.61 -5.12
C MET A 1 12.72 -11.03 -4.50
N GLU A 2 12.71 -10.76 -3.21
CA GLU A 2 11.53 -10.22 -2.53
C GLU A 2 11.11 -8.87 -3.11
N GLU A 3 12.07 -8.03 -3.44
CA GLU A 3 11.79 -6.73 -4.05
C GLU A 3 11.16 -6.87 -5.43
N SER A 4 11.66 -7.81 -6.23
CA SER A 4 11.14 -8.06 -7.58
C SER A 4 9.70 -8.56 -7.53
N ILE A 5 9.42 -9.45 -6.59
CA ILE A 5 8.06 -9.97 -6.38
C ILE A 5 7.14 -8.83 -5.95
N GLY A 6 7.60 -8.01 -5.01
CA GLY A 6 6.83 -6.86 -4.53
C GLY A 6 6.49 -5.90 -5.66
N ARG A 7 7.47 -5.55 -6.48
CA ARG A 7 7.25 -4.64 -7.60
C ARG A 7 6.27 -5.20 -8.61
N PHE A 8 6.42 -6.47 -8.94
CA PHE A 8 5.52 -7.13 -9.89
C PHE A 8 4.08 -7.11 -9.38
N LEU A 9 3.88 -7.56 -8.14
CA LEU A 9 2.56 -7.58 -7.54
C LEU A 9 1.98 -6.17 -7.40
N GLY A 10 2.81 -5.22 -7.00
CA GLY A 10 2.38 -3.83 -6.86
C GLY A 10 1.87 -3.26 -8.18
N GLU A 11 2.60 -3.50 -9.26
CA GLU A 11 2.22 -3.00 -10.56
C GLU A 11 0.91 -3.65 -11.06
N VAL A 12 0.85 -4.97 -11.02
CA VAL A 12 -0.32 -5.70 -11.53
C VAL A 12 -1.58 -5.37 -10.73
N ILE A 13 -1.45 -5.41 -9.41
CA ILE A 13 -2.60 -5.16 -8.54
C ILE A 13 -3.05 -3.70 -8.63
N ALA A 14 -2.11 -2.76 -8.66
CA ALA A 14 -2.44 -1.35 -8.75
C ALA A 14 -3.15 -1.01 -10.06
N ARG A 15 -2.73 -1.60 -11.16
CA ARG A 15 -3.40 -1.39 -12.45
C ARG A 15 -4.85 -1.82 -12.39
N ARG A 16 -5.12 -2.97 -11.77
CA ARG A 16 -6.48 -3.46 -11.58
C ARG A 16 -7.29 -2.52 -10.72
N MET A 17 -6.68 -2.00 -9.67
CA MET A 17 -7.36 -1.09 -8.76
C MET A 17 -7.68 0.25 -9.44
N VAL A 18 -6.76 0.75 -10.26
CA VAL A 18 -7.00 1.98 -11.03
C VAL A 18 -8.18 1.79 -11.99
N GLU A 19 -8.24 0.64 -12.65
CA GLU A 19 -9.37 0.33 -13.54
C GLU A 19 -10.69 0.25 -12.78
N LYS A 20 -10.65 -0.28 -11.56
CA LYS A 20 -11.86 -0.49 -10.76
C LYS A 20 -12.33 0.76 -10.03
N PHE A 21 -11.42 1.51 -9.46
CA PHE A 21 -11.75 2.62 -8.56
C PHE A 21 -11.29 3.99 -9.05
N GLY A 22 -10.46 4.05 -10.08
CA GLY A 22 -9.89 5.32 -10.56
C GLY A 22 -8.55 5.62 -9.92
N ASN A 23 -7.86 6.64 -10.46
CA ASN A 23 -6.52 7.00 -10.01
C ASN A 23 -6.45 8.30 -9.20
N ASP A 24 -7.58 8.73 -8.65
CA ASP A 24 -7.64 9.90 -7.78
C ASP A 24 -7.52 9.49 -6.31
N ILE A 25 -7.67 10.45 -5.40
CA ILE A 25 -7.54 10.19 -3.96
C ILE A 25 -8.59 9.18 -3.47
N GLU A 26 -9.82 9.28 -3.97
CA GLU A 26 -10.88 8.34 -3.62
C GLU A 26 -10.56 6.94 -4.14
N GLY A 27 -10.01 6.86 -5.36
CA GLY A 27 -9.59 5.60 -5.93
C GLY A 27 -8.50 4.94 -5.12
N LEU A 28 -7.51 5.71 -4.68
CA LEU A 28 -6.43 5.20 -3.83
C LEU A 28 -6.98 4.71 -2.49
N LYS A 29 -7.81 5.51 -1.84
CA LYS A 29 -8.43 5.13 -0.58
C LYS A 29 -9.23 3.85 -0.70
N ASN A 30 -10.10 3.76 -1.71
CA ASN A 30 -10.95 2.60 -1.92
C ASN A 30 -10.12 1.35 -2.25
N SER A 31 -9.03 1.53 -3.00
CA SER A 31 -8.12 0.44 -3.34
C SER A 31 -7.44 -0.13 -2.10
N LEU A 32 -6.95 0.75 -1.24
CA LEU A 32 -6.28 0.33 -0.02
C LEU A 32 -7.25 -0.38 0.93
N ASP A 33 -8.47 0.15 1.03
CA ASP A 33 -9.51 -0.49 1.85
C ASP A 33 -9.84 -1.88 1.30
N TYR A 34 -10.02 -1.98 0.01
CA TYR A 34 -10.35 -3.24 -0.65
C TYR A 34 -9.26 -4.30 -0.42
N LEU A 35 -7.99 -3.89 -0.53
CA LEU A 35 -6.86 -4.81 -0.46
C LEU A 35 -6.44 -5.17 0.95
N PHE A 36 -6.59 -4.25 1.91
CA PHE A 36 -5.97 -4.41 3.22
C PHE A 36 -6.92 -4.37 4.42
N SER A 37 -8.23 -4.24 4.19
CA SER A 37 -9.19 -4.22 5.29
C SER A 37 -9.20 -5.52 6.12
N TRP A 38 -8.60 -6.59 5.59
CA TRP A 38 -8.47 -7.85 6.31
C TRP A 38 -7.43 -7.79 7.44
N GLU A 39 -6.57 -6.77 7.42
CA GLU A 39 -5.57 -6.62 8.47
C GLU A 39 -6.23 -6.26 9.80
N ARG A 40 -5.66 -6.78 10.87
CA ARG A 40 -6.14 -6.49 12.21
C ARG A 40 -5.95 -5.00 12.52
N ASP A 41 -6.99 -4.37 13.06
CA ASP A 41 -6.99 -2.94 13.41
C ASP A 41 -6.65 -2.04 12.22
N PHE A 42 -7.07 -2.43 11.04
CA PHE A 42 -6.83 -1.63 9.83
C PHE A 42 -7.53 -0.29 9.92
N LYS A 43 -6.80 0.77 9.60
CA LYS A 43 -7.31 2.14 9.60
C LYS A 43 -6.83 2.88 8.37
N LEU A 44 -7.69 3.74 7.85
CA LEU A 44 -7.36 4.66 6.77
C LEU A 44 -7.72 6.07 7.20
N GLU A 45 -6.78 6.99 6.99
CA GLU A 45 -7.03 8.42 7.23
C GLU A 45 -6.75 9.15 5.93
N VAL A 46 -7.66 10.05 5.56
CA VAL A 46 -7.50 10.88 4.36
C VAL A 46 -7.45 12.33 4.79
N GLU A 47 -6.41 13.03 4.35
CA GLU A 47 -6.21 14.42 4.70
C GLU A 47 -5.65 15.13 3.47
N GLY A 48 -6.50 15.92 2.81
CA GLY A 48 -6.14 16.59 1.57
C GLY A 48 -5.81 15.58 0.48
N ASN A 49 -4.58 15.62 0.00
CA ASN A 49 -4.09 14.69 -1.02
C ASN A 49 -3.26 13.55 -0.44
N THR A 50 -3.40 13.31 0.86
CA THR A 50 -2.62 12.30 1.58
C THR A 50 -3.54 11.23 2.13
N VAL A 51 -3.12 9.96 1.99
CA VAL A 51 -3.82 8.81 2.59
C VAL A 51 -2.82 8.07 3.46
N ILE A 52 -3.20 7.83 4.70
CA ILE A 52 -2.37 7.06 5.64
C ILE A 52 -3.09 5.76 5.92
N SER A 53 -2.44 4.64 5.63
CA SER A 53 -2.97 3.31 5.93
C SER A 53 -2.15 2.66 7.03
N SER A 54 -2.83 2.02 7.97
CA SER A 54 -2.19 1.39 9.11
C SER A 54 -2.92 0.10 9.46
N GLY A 55 -2.18 -0.93 9.81
CA GLY A 55 -2.77 -2.20 10.20
C GLY A 55 -1.72 -3.18 10.70
N LEU A 56 -2.19 -4.21 11.41
CA LEU A 56 -1.32 -5.27 11.90
C LEU A 56 -1.28 -6.39 10.87
N CYS A 57 -0.21 -6.40 10.08
CA CYS A 57 -0.04 -7.37 9.01
C CYS A 57 0.68 -8.62 9.53
N PRO A 58 0.14 -9.82 9.31
CA PRO A 58 0.78 -11.05 9.78
C PRO A 58 2.01 -11.46 8.98
N ILE A 59 2.22 -10.89 7.80
CA ILE A 59 3.35 -11.24 6.93
C ILE A 59 4.69 -11.05 7.64
N LYS A 60 4.81 -10.01 8.45
CA LYS A 60 6.00 -9.73 9.23
C LYS A 60 6.41 -10.92 10.10
N ARG A 61 5.44 -11.67 10.59
CA ARG A 61 5.67 -12.83 11.46
C ARG A 61 6.06 -14.08 10.65
N PHE A 62 5.44 -14.26 9.47
CA PHE A 62 5.65 -15.44 8.66
C PHE A 62 6.81 -15.28 7.67
N TYR A 63 7.02 -14.08 7.17
CA TYR A 63 8.04 -13.83 6.15
C TYR A 63 8.65 -12.43 6.36
N PRO A 64 9.51 -12.29 7.38
CA PRO A 64 10.08 -10.98 7.74
C PRO A 64 10.85 -10.31 6.59
N ARG A 65 11.56 -11.08 5.78
CA ARG A 65 12.33 -10.53 4.65
C ARG A 65 11.43 -9.87 3.63
N TYR A 66 10.29 -10.47 3.35
CA TYR A 66 9.32 -9.87 2.45
C TYR A 66 8.75 -8.59 3.05
N CYS A 67 8.46 -8.60 4.35
CA CYS A 67 7.96 -7.41 5.04
C CYS A 67 8.94 -6.24 4.92
N GLU A 68 10.22 -6.51 5.10
CA GLU A 68 11.25 -5.45 5.07
C GLU A 68 11.47 -4.90 3.67
N LYS A 69 11.51 -5.76 2.66
CA LYS A 69 11.91 -5.37 1.30
C LYS A 69 10.77 -5.45 0.30
N GLY A 70 10.05 -6.55 0.29
CA GLY A 70 8.99 -6.78 -0.69
C GLY A 70 7.79 -5.88 -0.48
N CYS A 71 7.37 -5.67 0.76
CA CYS A 71 6.21 -4.83 1.04
C CYS A 71 6.49 -3.37 0.69
N LEU A 72 7.68 -2.89 0.96
CA LEU A 72 8.04 -1.52 0.59
C LEU A 72 8.09 -1.38 -0.94
N ALA A 73 8.71 -2.34 -1.61
CA ALA A 73 8.75 -2.34 -3.08
C ALA A 73 7.34 -2.41 -3.69
N PHE A 74 6.48 -3.21 -3.08
CA PHE A 74 5.07 -3.28 -3.48
C PHE A 74 4.40 -1.90 -3.32
N ALA A 75 4.57 -1.28 -2.16
CA ALA A 75 3.94 0.02 -1.88
C ALA A 75 4.43 1.10 -2.84
N GLU A 76 5.72 1.11 -3.14
CA GLU A 76 6.30 2.09 -4.06
C GLU A 76 5.73 1.92 -5.47
N LYS A 77 5.68 0.70 -5.96
CA LYS A 77 5.16 0.41 -7.29
C LYS A 77 3.66 0.64 -7.37
N PHE A 78 2.95 0.29 -6.31
CA PHE A 78 1.52 0.55 -6.18
C PHE A 78 1.23 2.05 -6.24
N ALA A 79 1.97 2.84 -5.46
CA ALA A 79 1.80 4.29 -5.42
C ALA A 79 2.05 4.93 -6.79
N GLU A 80 3.03 4.41 -7.52
CA GLU A 80 3.39 4.90 -8.84
C GLU A 80 2.20 4.91 -9.81
N GLN A 81 1.37 3.89 -9.75
CA GLN A 81 0.20 3.78 -10.63
C GLN A 81 -0.87 4.82 -10.31
N PHE A 82 -0.86 5.36 -9.11
CA PHE A 82 -1.76 6.43 -8.68
C PHE A 82 -1.09 7.81 -8.75
N LYS A 83 0.12 7.88 -9.31
CA LYS A 83 0.93 9.11 -9.36
C LYS A 83 1.13 9.66 -7.96
N ALA A 84 1.45 8.78 -7.04
CA ALA A 84 1.63 9.12 -5.63
C ALA A 84 3.02 8.72 -5.18
N LYS A 85 3.48 9.37 -4.12
CA LYS A 85 4.69 9.00 -3.42
C LYS A 85 4.30 8.27 -2.16
N VAL A 86 5.12 7.33 -1.72
CA VAL A 86 4.84 6.56 -0.52
C VAL A 86 6.03 6.60 0.42
N GLU A 87 5.72 6.64 1.71
CA GLU A 87 6.72 6.62 2.76
C GLU A 87 6.28 5.62 3.83
N ARG A 88 7.20 4.75 4.25
CA ARG A 88 6.90 3.85 5.37
C ARG A 88 7.12 4.62 6.67
N VAL A 89 6.05 4.84 7.41
CA VAL A 89 6.11 5.59 8.66
C VAL A 89 6.46 4.68 9.83
N SER A 90 5.94 3.45 9.81
CA SER A 90 6.12 2.50 10.91
C SER A 90 6.01 1.07 10.39
N ILE A 91 6.66 0.14 11.08
CA ILE A 91 6.55 -1.29 10.76
C ILE A 91 5.53 -1.98 11.67
N ASP A 92 5.37 -1.49 12.88
CA ASP A 92 4.49 -2.13 13.85
C ASP A 92 3.71 -1.07 14.63
N PRO A 93 2.49 -0.76 14.23
CA PRO A 93 1.74 -1.30 13.09
C PRO A 93 2.33 -0.89 11.75
N CYS A 94 2.07 -1.70 10.73
CA CYS A 94 2.54 -1.41 9.39
C CYS A 94 1.81 -0.17 8.86
N THR A 95 2.52 0.93 8.70
CA THR A 95 1.92 2.22 8.36
C THR A 95 2.61 2.81 7.15
N PHE A 96 1.83 3.11 6.13
CA PHE A 96 2.31 3.77 4.92
C PHE A 96 1.56 5.08 4.70
N LYS A 97 2.30 6.09 4.29
CA LYS A 97 1.75 7.39 3.96
C LYS A 97 1.90 7.61 2.45
N PHE A 98 0.77 7.77 1.77
CA PHE A 98 0.71 8.00 0.33
C PHE A 98 0.33 9.46 0.10
N THR A 99 1.11 10.15 -0.73
CA THR A 99 0.83 11.56 -1.07
C THR A 99 0.70 11.68 -2.58
N LEU A 100 -0.46 12.10 -3.06
CA LEU A 100 -0.69 12.32 -4.49
C LEU A 100 -0.03 13.61 -4.94
N GLU A 101 0.50 13.58 -6.14
CA GLU A 101 1.15 14.75 -6.74
C GLU A 101 0.15 15.70 -7.37
#